data_2236c494f2569a14b4a30e9f329be47f
#
_entry.id   2236c494f2569a14b4a30e9f329be47f
#
_cell.length_a   1.000
_cell.length_b   1.000
_cell.length_c   1.000
_cell.angle_alpha   90.00
_cell.angle_beta   90.00
_cell.angle_gamma   90.00
#
_symmetry.space_group_name_H-M   'P 1'
#
loop_
_entity.id
_entity.type
_entity.pdbx_description
1 polymer ?
#
loop_
_entity_poly.entity_id
_entity_poly.type
_entity_poly.pdbx_seq_one_letter_code
_entity_poly.pdbx_strand_id
1 'polypeptide(L)'
;MTDSEVVLNWPNKDKTLVARSERDYEWATGAIAPKDPVTIASVGRPERHANMMICGDGLDALNAMAMAGSIKPGAVRLVYIDPPFNTGHAFGDYADSLDSATWLSLLRDRLVALKPFLSVDASIWVHLDDSENHRARCVLDEVFGAEAFVTNIVWQKRTTRESRSAFSNNHDHLMVYAPAGPRSWKKRRNLLAKDASHLQNRDQDPRGPWADAPFTAPGFRANQQYEITNPAGRQLRPPRGRSWYATETTYLQLLEEDRIWFPRNGDGNPRLKLFAHQIRGLVPFSVWGAAETGTNDDAKRHLQALFPGGGNVFATPKPEELLERIIHISTDPGELVVDLFSGSGTTAAAAHKMGRRWIAVERSVATVEKILTPRMAAVVDGNDPGGITSQYDWAGGGGFIVQQAKPGRGRVRTVRLADSITVLGASTRRAKRSSPADRTAV
;
A
#
# COMPACT_ATOMS: atom_id res chain seq x y z
N MET A 1 5.20 -13.11 34.80
CA MET A 1 6.46 -13.20 33.99
C MET A 1 6.71 -11.83 33.46
N THR A 2 7.75 -11.17 33.93
CA THR A 2 8.17 -9.85 33.35
C THR A 2 8.66 -10.16 31.95
N ASP A 3 7.91 -9.72 30.94
CA ASP A 3 8.36 -9.77 29.56
C ASP A 3 9.67 -9.00 29.48
N SER A 4 10.78 -9.71 29.28
CA SER A 4 12.07 -9.10 28.99
C SER A 4 12.03 -8.63 27.53
N GLU A 5 11.68 -7.37 27.36
CA GLU A 5 11.67 -6.71 26.07
C GLU A 5 13.11 -6.63 25.52
N VAL A 6 13.34 -7.10 24.29
CA VAL A 6 14.62 -6.92 23.60
C VAL A 6 14.65 -5.52 23.03
N VAL A 7 15.53 -4.68 23.56
CA VAL A 7 15.66 -3.28 23.13
C VAL A 7 16.97 -3.12 22.35
N LEU A 8 16.86 -2.65 21.12
CA LEU A 8 18.02 -2.21 20.34
C LEU A 8 18.43 -0.81 20.78
N ASN A 9 19.70 -0.63 21.20
CA ASN A 9 20.20 0.66 21.63
C ASN A 9 21.24 1.22 20.63
N TRP A 10 21.22 2.54 20.45
CA TRP A 10 22.16 3.28 19.58
C TRP A 10 22.40 4.69 20.11
N PRO A 11 23.50 5.36 19.68
CA PRO A 11 23.81 6.74 20.07
C PRO A 11 22.67 7.71 19.76
N ASN A 12 22.34 8.60 20.70
CA ASN A 12 21.29 9.62 20.60
C ASN A 12 19.85 9.07 20.39
N LYS A 13 19.59 7.84 20.78
CA LYS A 13 18.24 7.25 20.71
C LYS A 13 17.21 8.04 21.52
N ASP A 14 17.60 8.74 22.56
CA ASP A 14 16.77 9.62 23.40
C ASP A 14 16.42 10.96 22.75
N LYS A 15 17.02 11.27 21.60
CA LYS A 15 16.79 12.51 20.87
C LYS A 15 15.95 12.27 19.61
N THR A 16 15.39 13.35 19.08
CA THR A 16 14.64 13.33 17.80
C THR A 16 15.53 13.75 16.66
N LEU A 17 15.49 13.01 15.56
CA LEU A 17 16.25 13.32 14.35
C LEU A 17 15.44 14.25 13.43
N VAL A 18 15.89 15.49 13.31
CA VAL A 18 15.24 16.52 12.49
C VAL A 18 16.04 16.82 11.23
N ALA A 19 15.33 17.12 10.15
CA ALA A 19 15.94 17.51 8.89
C ALA A 19 16.44 18.95 8.96
N ARG A 20 17.70 19.17 8.60
CA ARG A 20 18.30 20.50 8.41
C ARG A 20 18.19 21.00 6.99
N SER A 21 18.38 20.11 6.06
CA SER A 21 18.29 20.34 4.62
C SER A 21 17.80 19.06 3.94
N GLU A 22 17.77 19.02 2.59
CA GLU A 22 17.40 17.81 1.85
C GLU A 22 18.32 16.61 2.13
N ARG A 23 19.55 16.84 2.62
CA ARG A 23 20.57 15.78 2.82
C ARG A 23 21.10 15.67 4.23
N ASP A 24 20.86 16.68 5.07
CA ASP A 24 21.46 16.74 6.41
C ASP A 24 20.41 16.59 7.49
N TYR A 25 20.84 15.98 8.59
CA TYR A 25 20.06 15.79 9.80
C TYR A 25 20.80 16.36 11.01
N GLU A 26 20.06 16.73 12.03
CA GLU A 26 20.60 17.09 13.34
C GLU A 26 19.79 16.46 14.47
N TRP A 27 20.42 16.26 15.61
CA TRP A 27 19.80 15.74 16.82
C TRP A 27 19.18 16.89 17.62
N ALA A 28 17.87 16.84 17.83
CA ALA A 28 17.14 17.80 18.64
C ALA A 28 16.75 17.21 19.99
N THR A 29 16.86 18.01 21.04
CA THR A 29 16.33 17.71 22.36
C THR A 29 15.06 18.52 22.59
N GLY A 30 13.99 17.88 23.08
CA GLY A 30 12.69 18.51 23.36
C GLY A 30 11.75 18.56 22.16
N ALA A 31 10.58 19.19 22.37
CA ALA A 31 9.53 19.27 21.37
C ALA A 31 9.94 20.16 20.18
N ILE A 32 9.73 19.65 18.98
CA ILE A 32 9.91 20.40 17.74
C ILE A 32 8.61 21.16 17.47
N ALA A 33 8.70 22.49 17.36
CA ALA A 33 7.55 23.31 16.99
C ALA A 33 7.24 23.12 15.50
N PRO A 34 6.12 22.50 15.12
CA PRO A 34 5.74 22.35 13.73
C PRO A 34 5.37 23.69 13.11
N LYS A 35 5.45 23.77 11.78
CA LYS A 35 4.99 24.94 11.01
C LYS A 35 3.90 24.50 10.05
N ASP A 36 2.90 25.34 9.82
CA ASP A 36 1.85 25.08 8.84
C ASP A 36 2.45 24.79 7.45
N PRO A 37 2.00 23.74 6.78
CA PRO A 37 2.39 23.48 5.42
C PRO A 37 1.80 24.54 4.50
N VAL A 38 2.55 24.94 3.48
CA VAL A 38 2.10 25.92 2.51
C VAL A 38 1.65 25.22 1.25
N THR A 39 0.38 25.40 0.87
CA THR A 39 -0.11 24.92 -0.43
C THR A 39 0.50 25.77 -1.52
N ILE A 40 1.20 25.12 -2.47
CA ILE A 40 1.94 25.75 -3.56
C ILE A 40 1.27 25.51 -4.92
N ALA A 41 0.50 24.43 -5.06
CA ALA A 41 -0.22 24.11 -6.28
C ALA A 41 -1.43 23.22 -6.03
N SER A 42 -2.27 23.12 -7.08
CA SER A 42 -3.36 22.17 -7.17
C SER A 42 -3.37 21.59 -8.57
N VAL A 43 -3.58 20.30 -8.71
CA VAL A 43 -3.60 19.57 -9.98
C VAL A 43 -4.93 18.86 -10.13
N GLY A 44 -5.56 18.95 -11.28
CA GLY A 44 -6.88 18.38 -11.57
C GLY A 44 -8.00 19.06 -10.77
N ARG A 45 -8.97 18.27 -10.33
CA ARG A 45 -10.12 18.73 -9.51
C ARG A 45 -10.07 18.05 -8.13
N PRO A 46 -9.29 18.59 -7.18
CA PRO A 46 -9.21 18.00 -5.85
C PRO A 46 -10.55 18.16 -5.11
N GLU A 47 -10.97 17.08 -4.47
CA GLU A 47 -12.16 17.05 -3.63
C GLU A 47 -11.93 17.75 -2.27
N ARG A 48 -12.98 17.88 -1.46
CA ARG A 48 -12.92 18.52 -0.13
C ARG A 48 -11.87 17.86 0.80
N HIS A 49 -11.62 16.58 0.64
CA HIS A 49 -10.55 15.83 1.33
C HIS A 49 -9.51 15.38 0.31
N ALA A 50 -8.88 16.37 -0.34
CA ALA A 50 -7.95 16.17 -1.42
C ALA A 50 -6.82 15.19 -1.07
N ASN A 51 -6.38 14.43 -2.07
CA ASN A 51 -5.09 13.77 -2.04
C ASN A 51 -3.99 14.82 -1.88
N MET A 52 -2.94 14.50 -1.17
CA MET A 52 -1.88 15.46 -0.84
C MET A 52 -0.51 14.92 -1.24
N MET A 53 0.23 15.77 -1.92
CA MET A 53 1.67 15.62 -2.14
C MET A 53 2.38 16.66 -1.29
N ILE A 54 3.31 16.24 -0.44
CA ILE A 54 4.02 17.14 0.45
C ILE A 54 5.51 17.07 0.15
N CYS A 55 6.08 18.19 -0.28
CA CYS A 55 7.52 18.35 -0.40
C CYS A 55 8.13 18.70 0.95
N GLY A 56 8.95 17.81 1.49
CA GLY A 56 9.61 17.99 2.77
C GLY A 56 9.93 16.68 3.47
N ASP A 57 10.48 16.78 4.65
CA ASP A 57 10.78 15.61 5.48
C ASP A 57 9.51 14.99 6.06
N GLY A 58 9.47 13.66 6.17
CA GLY A 58 8.29 12.93 6.65
C GLY A 58 7.87 13.29 8.07
N LEU A 59 8.82 13.57 8.98
CA LEU A 59 8.50 13.99 10.35
C LEU A 59 7.91 15.41 10.37
N ASP A 60 8.50 16.34 9.62
CA ASP A 60 7.99 17.70 9.50
C ASP A 60 6.59 17.71 8.87
N ALA A 61 6.37 16.90 7.84
CA ALA A 61 5.08 16.75 7.17
C ALA A 61 4.00 16.22 8.13
N LEU A 62 4.28 15.16 8.89
CA LEU A 62 3.35 14.59 9.87
C LEU A 62 2.98 15.61 10.96
N ASN A 63 3.98 16.28 11.53
CA ASN A 63 3.77 17.30 12.56
C ASN A 63 2.97 18.49 12.03
N ALA A 64 3.25 18.95 10.82
CA ALA A 64 2.52 20.04 10.16
C ALA A 64 1.07 19.65 9.88
N MET A 65 0.81 18.45 9.37
CA MET A 65 -0.54 17.94 9.13
C MET A 65 -1.34 17.74 10.42
N ALA A 66 -0.68 17.29 11.49
CA ALA A 66 -1.29 17.17 12.82
C ALA A 66 -1.77 18.52 13.33
N MET A 67 -0.90 19.52 13.27
CA MET A 67 -1.20 20.89 13.73
C MET A 67 -2.32 21.53 12.91
N ALA A 68 -2.28 21.38 11.58
CA ALA A 68 -3.30 21.93 10.67
C ALA A 68 -4.63 21.15 10.71
N GLY A 69 -4.69 20.01 11.41
CA GLY A 69 -5.87 19.12 11.40
C GLY A 69 -6.19 18.53 10.02
N SER A 70 -5.21 18.52 9.10
CA SER A 70 -5.37 17.99 7.74
C SER A 70 -5.50 16.47 7.72
N ILE A 71 -4.95 15.79 8.72
CA ILE A 71 -5.10 14.36 8.97
C ILE A 71 -5.74 14.15 10.34
N LYS A 72 -6.76 13.32 10.41
CA LYS A 72 -7.43 13.00 11.69
C LYS A 72 -6.78 11.80 12.35
N PRO A 73 -6.75 11.75 13.69
CA PRO A 73 -6.40 10.51 14.40
C PRO A 73 -7.26 9.35 13.91
N GLY A 74 -6.63 8.18 13.73
CA GLY A 74 -7.31 6.98 13.28
C GLY A 74 -7.73 6.96 11.80
N ALA A 75 -7.26 7.90 10.97
CA ALA A 75 -7.70 7.99 9.57
C ALA A 75 -6.90 7.12 8.60
N VAL A 76 -5.66 6.74 8.95
CA VAL A 76 -4.75 6.03 8.06
C VAL A 76 -5.00 4.53 8.11
N ARG A 77 -5.30 3.94 6.98
CA ARG A 77 -5.57 2.51 6.83
C ARG A 77 -4.36 1.71 6.42
N LEU A 78 -3.55 2.26 5.52
CA LEU A 78 -2.31 1.67 5.03
C LEU A 78 -1.17 2.68 5.12
N VAL A 79 -0.07 2.22 5.68
CA VAL A 79 1.24 2.89 5.54
C VAL A 79 2.14 1.97 4.74
N TYR A 80 2.67 2.48 3.64
CA TYR A 80 3.77 1.86 2.92
C TYR A 80 4.95 2.81 2.94
N ILE A 81 6.11 2.33 3.32
CA ILE A 81 7.35 3.09 3.33
C ILE A 81 8.50 2.28 2.73
N ASP A 82 9.23 2.94 1.85
CA ASP A 82 10.41 2.45 1.14
C ASP A 82 11.58 3.41 1.47
N PRO A 83 12.11 3.37 2.71
CA PRO A 83 13.12 4.31 3.16
C PRO A 83 14.45 4.02 2.45
N PRO A 84 15.45 4.93 2.50
CA PRO A 84 16.79 4.61 2.03
C PRO A 84 17.29 3.30 2.64
N PHE A 85 17.82 2.38 1.81
CA PHE A 85 18.20 1.03 2.28
C PHE A 85 19.53 1.00 3.03
N ASN A 86 20.26 2.11 3.02
CA ASN A 86 21.55 2.27 3.68
C ASN A 86 22.61 1.29 3.16
N THR A 87 22.59 1.03 1.85
CA THR A 87 23.49 0.07 1.19
C THR A 87 24.92 0.59 1.02
N GLY A 88 25.18 1.85 1.38
CA GLY A 88 26.46 2.51 1.19
C GLY A 88 26.72 2.99 -0.24
N HIS A 89 25.76 2.83 -1.15
CA HIS A 89 25.86 3.32 -2.53
C HIS A 89 25.38 4.78 -2.61
N ALA A 90 26.11 5.60 -3.35
CA ALA A 90 25.65 6.95 -3.67
C ALA A 90 24.73 6.90 -4.89
N PHE A 91 23.45 7.20 -4.71
CA PHE A 91 22.50 7.43 -5.80
C PHE A 91 22.42 8.93 -6.09
N GLY A 92 22.23 9.30 -7.37
CA GLY A 92 22.12 10.71 -7.76
C GLY A 92 20.97 11.45 -7.10
N ASP A 93 19.89 10.72 -6.80
CA ASP A 93 18.64 11.27 -6.30
C ASP A 93 18.60 11.39 -4.77
N TYR A 94 19.33 10.54 -4.01
CA TYR A 94 19.37 10.57 -2.55
C TYR A 94 20.66 9.93 -2.00
N ALA A 95 21.02 10.28 -0.75
CA ALA A 95 22.14 9.67 -0.03
C ALA A 95 21.67 8.35 0.61
N ASP A 96 22.24 7.22 0.18
CA ASP A 96 21.98 5.89 0.72
C ASP A 96 23.13 5.41 1.62
N SER A 97 23.78 6.34 2.31
CA SER A 97 24.90 6.08 3.23
C SER A 97 24.77 6.96 4.48
N LEU A 98 23.82 6.63 5.34
CA LEU A 98 23.69 7.20 6.67
C LEU A 98 24.46 6.33 7.67
N ASP A 99 24.97 6.91 8.75
CA ASP A 99 25.38 6.08 9.88
C ASP A 99 24.16 5.37 10.47
N SER A 100 24.37 4.18 11.03
CA SER A 100 23.26 3.34 11.50
C SER A 100 22.40 4.02 12.57
N ALA A 101 22.98 4.87 13.43
CA ALA A 101 22.22 5.57 14.47
C ALA A 101 21.27 6.61 13.87
N THR A 102 21.74 7.35 12.88
CA THR A 102 20.93 8.30 12.11
C THR A 102 19.81 7.58 11.36
N TRP A 103 20.14 6.47 10.68
CA TRP A 103 19.14 5.70 9.94
C TRP A 103 18.06 5.12 10.84
N LEU A 104 18.43 4.50 11.97
CA LEU A 104 17.50 3.94 12.94
C LEU A 104 16.56 4.99 13.53
N SER A 105 17.10 6.17 13.86
CA SER A 105 16.28 7.28 14.38
C SER A 105 15.39 7.89 13.30
N LEU A 106 15.87 7.96 12.04
CA LEU A 106 15.05 8.38 10.92
C LEU A 106 13.81 7.52 10.79
N LEU A 107 13.95 6.20 10.83
CA LEU A 107 12.84 5.27 10.75
C LEU A 107 11.93 5.40 11.99
N ARG A 108 12.51 5.28 13.20
CA ARG A 108 11.76 5.30 14.46
C ARG A 108 10.92 6.56 14.63
N ASP A 109 11.50 7.74 14.43
CA ASP A 109 10.82 9.00 14.74
C ASP A 109 9.60 9.23 13.85
N ARG A 110 9.69 8.81 12.59
CA ARG A 110 8.55 8.90 11.65
C ARG A 110 7.47 7.88 11.97
N LEU A 111 7.83 6.67 12.38
CA LEU A 111 6.87 5.65 12.82
C LEU A 111 6.15 6.08 14.11
N VAL A 112 6.87 6.66 15.07
CA VAL A 112 6.29 7.19 16.32
C VAL A 112 5.32 8.34 16.02
N ALA A 113 5.71 9.30 15.18
CA ALA A 113 4.87 10.43 14.80
C ALA A 113 3.63 10.01 14.00
N LEU A 114 3.72 8.90 13.25
CA LEU A 114 2.62 8.36 12.47
C LEU A 114 1.59 7.59 13.32
N LYS A 115 2.03 6.97 14.41
CA LYS A 115 1.21 6.07 15.24
C LYS A 115 -0.17 6.63 15.63
N PRO A 116 -0.34 7.90 16.05
CA PRO A 116 -1.66 8.45 16.41
C PRO A 116 -2.68 8.49 15.26
N PHE A 117 -2.21 8.50 14.01
CA PHE A 117 -3.07 8.58 12.82
C PHE A 117 -3.54 7.24 12.29
N LEU A 118 -2.96 6.13 12.79
CA LEU A 118 -3.33 4.78 12.37
C LEU A 118 -4.74 4.43 12.82
N SER A 119 -5.54 3.90 11.91
CA SER A 119 -6.83 3.29 12.27
C SER A 119 -6.61 2.03 13.10
N VAL A 120 -7.63 1.61 13.82
CA VAL A 120 -7.56 0.40 14.67
C VAL A 120 -7.17 -0.86 13.89
N ASP A 121 -7.52 -0.93 12.61
CA ASP A 121 -7.26 -2.05 11.72
C ASP A 121 -6.24 -1.69 10.61
N ALA A 122 -5.41 -0.67 10.85
CA ALA A 122 -4.33 -0.30 9.95
C ALA A 122 -3.26 -1.38 9.80
N SER A 123 -2.53 -1.30 8.71
CA SER A 123 -1.28 -2.05 8.52
C SER A 123 -0.14 -1.14 8.06
N ILE A 124 1.06 -1.48 8.51
CA ILE A 124 2.30 -0.81 8.17
C ILE A 124 3.17 -1.81 7.40
N TRP A 125 3.64 -1.39 6.23
CA TRP A 125 4.48 -2.16 5.34
C TRP A 125 5.79 -1.44 5.14
N VAL A 126 6.88 -2.04 5.61
CA VAL A 126 8.24 -1.50 5.49
C VAL A 126 9.03 -2.33 4.52
N HIS A 127 9.47 -1.71 3.43
CA HIS A 127 10.19 -2.33 2.34
C HIS A 127 11.69 -2.08 2.50
N LEU A 128 12.48 -3.14 2.57
CA LEU A 128 13.94 -3.07 2.75
C LEU A 128 14.60 -4.28 2.06
N ASP A 129 15.89 -4.13 1.74
CA ASP A 129 16.76 -5.25 1.45
C ASP A 129 17.39 -5.84 2.74
N ASP A 130 18.39 -6.70 2.60
CA ASP A 130 19.08 -7.34 3.73
C ASP A 130 19.93 -6.39 4.57
N SER A 131 20.24 -5.16 4.09
CA SER A 131 21.18 -4.23 4.75
C SER A 131 20.69 -3.83 6.13
N GLU A 132 19.44 -3.36 6.26
CA GLU A 132 18.90 -2.85 7.52
C GLU A 132 17.61 -3.58 7.99
N ASN A 133 17.12 -4.56 7.25
CA ASN A 133 15.90 -5.31 7.54
C ASN A 133 15.89 -5.86 8.99
N HIS A 134 16.97 -6.48 9.44
CA HIS A 134 17.08 -7.08 10.77
C HIS A 134 17.00 -6.06 11.92
N ARG A 135 17.59 -4.86 11.73
CA ARG A 135 17.51 -3.76 12.71
C ARG A 135 16.17 -3.06 12.68
N ALA A 136 15.62 -2.83 11.48
CA ALA A 136 14.28 -2.26 11.31
C ALA A 136 13.22 -3.09 12.02
N ARG A 137 13.36 -4.44 12.01
CA ARG A 137 12.47 -5.34 12.75
C ARG A 137 12.45 -5.01 14.24
N CYS A 138 13.62 -4.78 14.87
CA CYS A 138 13.70 -4.40 16.28
C CYS A 138 13.02 -3.06 16.56
N VAL A 139 13.21 -2.06 15.67
CA VAL A 139 12.55 -0.75 15.78
C VAL A 139 11.03 -0.88 15.67
N LEU A 140 10.52 -1.68 14.74
CA LEU A 140 9.10 -1.92 14.56
C LEU A 140 8.48 -2.66 15.76
N ASP A 141 9.18 -3.65 16.31
CA ASP A 141 8.76 -4.36 17.52
C ASP A 141 8.69 -3.39 18.73
N GLU A 142 9.64 -2.46 18.85
CA GLU A 142 9.62 -1.45 19.91
C GLU A 142 8.49 -0.41 19.75
N VAL A 143 8.21 0.03 18.51
CA VAL A 143 7.18 1.06 18.26
C VAL A 143 5.76 0.48 18.34
N PHE A 144 5.53 -0.70 17.80
CA PHE A 144 4.18 -1.26 17.64
C PHE A 144 3.89 -2.46 18.54
N GLY A 145 4.90 -3.05 19.18
CA GLY A 145 4.84 -4.32 19.88
C GLY A 145 5.19 -5.51 18.98
N ALA A 146 5.93 -6.48 19.51
CA ALA A 146 6.29 -7.69 18.75
C ALA A 146 5.05 -8.50 18.33
N GLU A 147 3.97 -8.43 19.11
CA GLU A 147 2.68 -9.07 18.82
C GLU A 147 1.93 -8.44 17.65
N ALA A 148 2.29 -7.23 17.24
CA ALA A 148 1.75 -6.57 16.05
C ALA A 148 2.32 -7.12 14.73
N PHE A 149 3.40 -7.90 14.79
CA PHE A 149 4.01 -8.49 13.60
C PHE A 149 3.07 -9.49 12.92
N VAL A 150 2.85 -9.29 11.61
CA VAL A 150 2.00 -10.17 10.81
C VAL A 150 2.84 -11.17 10.02
N THR A 151 3.78 -10.69 9.23
CA THR A 151 4.64 -11.52 8.39
C THR A 151 5.81 -10.71 7.82
N ASN A 152 6.81 -11.42 7.29
CA ASN A 152 7.82 -10.88 6.39
C ASN A 152 7.60 -11.51 5.01
N ILE A 153 7.36 -10.69 4.00
CA ILE A 153 7.18 -11.14 2.62
C ILE A 153 8.50 -10.99 1.89
N VAL A 154 8.87 -12.01 1.13
CA VAL A 154 10.01 -11.99 0.22
C VAL A 154 9.49 -11.66 -1.17
N TRP A 155 9.91 -10.52 -1.72
CA TRP A 155 9.54 -10.07 -3.06
C TRP A 155 10.70 -10.22 -4.04
N GLN A 156 10.47 -10.93 -5.15
CA GLN A 156 11.44 -11.10 -6.23
C GLN A 156 11.50 -9.83 -7.08
N LYS A 157 12.48 -8.96 -6.80
CA LYS A 157 12.64 -7.66 -7.46
C LYS A 157 13.27 -7.72 -8.85
N ARG A 158 13.94 -8.81 -9.20
CA ARG A 158 14.57 -9.04 -10.51
C ARG A 158 14.68 -10.52 -10.85
N THR A 159 14.76 -10.83 -12.14
CA THR A 159 14.91 -12.20 -12.67
C THR A 159 16.31 -12.47 -13.22
N THR A 160 17.10 -11.42 -13.47
CA THR A 160 18.47 -11.53 -14.00
C THR A 160 19.48 -11.85 -12.89
N ARG A 161 20.55 -12.54 -13.24
CA ARG A 161 21.63 -12.91 -12.32
C ARG A 161 22.76 -11.87 -12.38
N GLU A 162 23.36 -11.60 -11.23
CA GLU A 162 24.60 -10.81 -11.10
C GLU A 162 25.80 -11.77 -10.97
N SER A 163 26.59 -11.90 -12.05
CA SER A 163 27.66 -12.89 -12.12
C SER A 163 28.88 -12.54 -11.26
N ARG A 164 29.01 -11.29 -10.78
CA ARG A 164 30.16 -10.83 -9.99
C ARG A 164 29.98 -10.99 -8.49
N SER A 165 28.78 -11.28 -8.04
CA SER A 165 28.46 -11.46 -6.62
C SER A 165 28.54 -12.92 -6.20
N ALA A 166 28.84 -13.16 -4.92
CA ALA A 166 28.85 -14.51 -4.35
C ALA A 166 27.44 -15.16 -4.45
N PHE A 167 26.42 -14.37 -4.16
CA PHE A 167 25.00 -14.71 -4.41
C PHE A 167 24.37 -13.54 -5.14
N SER A 168 23.58 -13.84 -6.18
CA SER A 168 22.83 -12.82 -6.89
C SER A 168 21.62 -12.41 -6.06
N ASN A 169 21.73 -11.28 -5.37
CA ASN A 169 20.61 -10.73 -4.58
C ASN A 169 19.48 -10.28 -5.52
N ASN A 170 18.37 -11.02 -5.53
CA ASN A 170 17.25 -10.83 -6.44
C ASN A 170 15.93 -10.53 -5.72
N HIS A 171 15.96 -10.29 -4.41
CA HIS A 171 14.77 -10.06 -3.60
C HIS A 171 14.94 -8.88 -2.64
N ASP A 172 13.81 -8.38 -2.16
CA ASP A 172 13.68 -7.50 -1.02
C ASP A 172 12.66 -8.07 -0.03
N HIS A 173 12.55 -7.45 1.12
CA HIS A 173 11.66 -7.81 2.21
C HIS A 173 10.58 -6.76 2.42
N LEU A 174 9.35 -7.23 2.68
CA LEU A 174 8.24 -6.38 3.12
C LEU A 174 7.80 -6.85 4.50
N MET A 175 8.22 -6.12 5.53
CA MET A 175 7.78 -6.38 6.90
C MET A 175 6.40 -5.79 7.12
N VAL A 176 5.44 -6.62 7.55
CA VAL A 176 4.04 -6.23 7.74
C VAL A 176 3.71 -6.24 9.23
N TYR A 177 3.24 -5.10 9.72
CA TYR A 177 2.75 -4.90 11.07
C TYR A 177 1.29 -4.46 11.08
N ALA A 178 0.54 -4.91 12.09
CA ALA A 178 -0.83 -4.48 12.33
C ALA A 178 -1.00 -4.20 13.83
N PRO A 179 -1.15 -2.94 14.27
CA PRO A 179 -1.18 -2.57 15.69
C PRO A 179 -2.26 -3.28 16.51
N ALA A 180 -3.41 -3.62 15.90
CA ALA A 180 -4.47 -4.40 16.56
C ALA A 180 -4.18 -5.92 16.58
N GLY A 181 -3.01 -6.34 16.13
CA GLY A 181 -2.56 -7.71 16.05
C GLY A 181 -3.03 -8.48 14.79
N PRO A 182 -2.29 -9.54 14.41
CA PRO A 182 -2.54 -10.30 13.17
C PRO A 182 -3.93 -10.92 13.10
N ARG A 183 -4.50 -11.34 14.23
CA ARG A 183 -5.84 -11.97 14.27
C ARG A 183 -6.95 -10.98 13.93
N SER A 184 -6.83 -9.74 14.41
CA SER A 184 -7.78 -8.66 14.09
C SER A 184 -7.65 -8.25 12.64
N TRP A 185 -6.43 -7.98 12.18
CA TRP A 185 -6.16 -7.58 10.81
C TRP A 185 -6.59 -8.64 9.79
N LYS A 186 -6.39 -9.94 10.07
CA LYS A 186 -6.87 -11.06 9.23
C LYS A 186 -8.35 -10.97 8.89
N LYS A 187 -9.19 -10.43 9.78
CA LYS A 187 -10.65 -10.31 9.55
C LYS A 187 -10.98 -9.16 8.60
N ARG A 188 -10.09 -8.19 8.48
CA ARG A 188 -10.29 -6.94 7.74
C ARG A 188 -9.55 -6.87 6.42
N ARG A 189 -8.46 -7.64 6.26
CA ARG A 189 -7.71 -7.68 5.01
C ARG A 189 -8.53 -8.26 3.87
N ASN A 190 -8.30 -7.77 2.68
CA ASN A 190 -8.88 -8.35 1.48
C ASN A 190 -8.10 -9.62 1.06
N LEU A 191 -8.79 -10.50 0.38
CA LEU A 191 -8.22 -11.69 -0.23
C LEU A 191 -7.91 -11.40 -1.70
N LEU A 192 -6.88 -12.02 -2.23
CA LEU A 192 -6.58 -11.93 -3.66
C LEU A 192 -7.69 -12.59 -4.47
N ALA A 193 -7.96 -12.04 -5.65
CA ALA A 193 -8.91 -12.65 -6.57
C ALA A 193 -8.48 -14.07 -6.91
N LYS A 194 -9.41 -15.00 -6.93
CA LYS A 194 -9.17 -16.32 -7.46
C LYS A 194 -9.40 -16.29 -8.95
N ASP A 195 -8.48 -16.89 -9.71
CA ASP A 195 -8.71 -17.09 -11.13
C ASP A 195 -9.97 -17.92 -11.35
N ALA A 196 -10.95 -17.30 -11.96
CA ALA A 196 -12.23 -17.93 -12.30
C ALA A 196 -12.30 -18.35 -13.77
N SER A 197 -11.24 -18.16 -14.56
CA SER A 197 -11.19 -18.49 -15.99
C SER A 197 -11.42 -19.98 -16.29
N HIS A 198 -11.12 -20.83 -15.31
CA HIS A 198 -11.33 -22.29 -15.42
C HIS A 198 -12.77 -22.71 -15.09
N LEU A 199 -13.63 -21.81 -14.59
CA LEU A 199 -15.03 -22.11 -14.31
C LEU A 199 -15.80 -22.30 -15.59
N GLN A 200 -16.67 -23.31 -15.61
CA GLN A 200 -17.50 -23.64 -16.76
C GLN A 200 -18.96 -23.72 -16.33
N ASN A 201 -19.85 -23.21 -17.14
CA ASN A 201 -21.29 -23.41 -16.97
C ASN A 201 -21.72 -24.67 -17.75
N ARG A 202 -21.53 -25.85 -17.15
CA ARG A 202 -21.69 -27.17 -17.79
C ARG A 202 -23.17 -27.54 -18.03
N ASP A 203 -24.05 -26.96 -17.26
CA ASP A 203 -25.49 -27.28 -17.23
C ASP A 203 -26.38 -26.08 -17.54
N GLN A 204 -25.78 -24.97 -18.03
CA GLN A 204 -26.46 -23.71 -18.34
C GLN A 204 -27.18 -23.09 -17.11
N ASP A 205 -26.62 -23.29 -15.92
CA ASP A 205 -27.16 -22.73 -14.68
C ASP A 205 -27.29 -21.20 -14.79
N PRO A 206 -28.47 -20.60 -14.52
CA PRO A 206 -28.68 -19.16 -14.64
C PRO A 206 -27.80 -18.32 -13.68
N ARG A 207 -27.26 -18.92 -12.63
CA ARG A 207 -26.32 -18.28 -11.69
C ARG A 207 -24.91 -18.12 -12.25
N GLY A 208 -24.62 -18.70 -13.42
CA GLY A 208 -23.38 -18.55 -14.15
C GLY A 208 -22.37 -19.70 -13.95
N PRO A 209 -21.11 -19.51 -14.34
CA PRO A 209 -20.07 -20.54 -14.27
C PRO A 209 -19.77 -20.99 -12.84
N TRP A 210 -19.42 -22.28 -12.68
CA TRP A 210 -19.13 -22.90 -11.39
C TRP A 210 -18.00 -23.93 -11.48
N ALA A 211 -17.35 -24.19 -10.33
CA ALA A 211 -16.47 -25.33 -10.12
C ALA A 211 -17.15 -26.37 -9.24
N ASP A 212 -16.76 -27.62 -9.41
CA ASP A 212 -17.25 -28.70 -8.57
C ASP A 212 -16.25 -29.03 -7.44
N ALA A 213 -16.75 -29.13 -6.22
CA ALA A 213 -16.00 -29.55 -5.04
C ALA A 213 -16.50 -30.90 -4.52
N PRO A 214 -15.63 -31.76 -3.96
CA PRO A 214 -16.06 -33.00 -3.34
C PRO A 214 -17.10 -32.77 -2.24
N PHE A 215 -18.22 -33.48 -2.27
CA PHE A 215 -19.22 -33.43 -1.20
C PHE A 215 -18.85 -34.36 -0.02
N THR A 216 -17.54 -34.43 0.29
CA THR A 216 -17.00 -35.18 1.41
C THR A 216 -15.99 -34.36 2.21
N ALA A 217 -15.94 -34.57 3.52
CA ALA A 217 -14.97 -33.95 4.43
C ALA A 217 -14.14 -35.04 5.15
N PRO A 218 -12.88 -34.77 5.52
CA PRO A 218 -12.07 -35.65 6.34
C PRO A 218 -12.67 -35.85 7.75
N GLY A 219 -12.43 -37.01 8.32
CA GLY A 219 -12.86 -37.37 9.67
C GLY A 219 -14.27 -37.96 9.71
N PHE A 220 -14.55 -38.72 10.76
CA PHE A 220 -15.85 -39.32 11.00
C PHE A 220 -16.74 -38.36 11.80
N ARG A 221 -17.97 -38.16 11.32
CA ARG A 221 -19.02 -37.37 11.96
C ARG A 221 -20.32 -38.16 11.89
N ALA A 222 -20.87 -38.58 13.03
CA ALA A 222 -22.02 -39.47 13.10
C ALA A 222 -23.25 -38.98 12.34
N ASN A 223 -23.55 -37.67 12.40
CA ASN A 223 -24.68 -37.04 11.74
C ASN A 223 -24.47 -36.73 10.23
N GLN A 224 -23.37 -37.21 9.67
CA GLN A 224 -23.02 -37.04 8.23
C GLN A 224 -22.70 -38.38 7.57
N GLN A 225 -23.29 -39.50 8.09
CA GLN A 225 -23.10 -40.89 7.62
C GLN A 225 -24.39 -41.47 6.97
N TYR A 226 -25.19 -40.63 6.37
CA TYR A 226 -26.44 -41.05 5.70
C TYR A 226 -26.20 -41.57 4.30
N GLU A 227 -27.19 -42.24 3.71
CA GLU A 227 -27.17 -42.73 2.33
C GLU A 227 -27.68 -41.66 1.37
N ILE A 228 -27.03 -41.54 0.21
CA ILE A 228 -27.42 -40.68 -0.90
C ILE A 228 -27.70 -41.59 -2.09
N THR A 229 -28.92 -41.52 -2.64
CA THR A 229 -29.23 -42.17 -3.91
C THR A 229 -28.95 -41.20 -5.04
N ASN A 230 -28.05 -41.57 -5.96
CA ASN A 230 -27.72 -40.74 -7.12
C ASN A 230 -28.82 -40.87 -8.22
N PRO A 231 -28.81 -39.99 -9.25
CA PRO A 231 -29.80 -40.06 -10.36
C PRO A 231 -29.82 -41.40 -11.12
N ALA A 232 -28.73 -42.15 -11.12
CA ALA A 232 -28.66 -43.49 -11.71
C ALA A 232 -29.22 -44.61 -10.81
N GLY A 233 -29.76 -44.26 -9.62
CA GLY A 233 -30.36 -45.22 -8.66
C GLY A 233 -29.38 -45.90 -7.74
N ARG A 234 -28.10 -45.54 -7.77
CA ARG A 234 -27.09 -46.16 -6.91
C ARG A 234 -27.05 -45.51 -5.53
N GLN A 235 -27.04 -46.35 -4.48
CA GLN A 235 -26.88 -45.90 -3.09
C GLN A 235 -25.39 -45.65 -2.78
N LEU A 236 -25.09 -44.50 -2.25
CA LEU A 236 -23.76 -44.02 -1.94
C LEU A 236 -23.63 -43.72 -0.46
N ARG A 237 -22.49 -44.10 0.12
CA ARG A 237 -22.07 -43.74 1.50
C ARG A 237 -20.73 -43.01 1.47
N PRO A 238 -20.40 -42.23 2.49
CA PRO A 238 -19.09 -41.60 2.56
C PRO A 238 -17.97 -42.66 2.54
N PRO A 239 -16.82 -42.41 1.86
CA PRO A 239 -15.69 -43.30 1.93
C PRO A 239 -15.20 -43.50 3.35
N ARG A 240 -14.58 -44.66 3.64
CA ARG A 240 -14.03 -45.00 4.97
C ARG A 240 -13.13 -43.89 5.49
N GLY A 241 -13.35 -43.45 6.74
CA GLY A 241 -12.60 -42.36 7.38
C GLY A 241 -13.03 -40.95 6.95
N ARG A 242 -14.10 -40.84 6.18
CA ARG A 242 -14.68 -39.55 5.75
C ARG A 242 -16.16 -39.46 6.14
N SER A 243 -16.70 -38.27 6.05
CA SER A 243 -18.12 -37.98 6.19
C SER A 243 -18.60 -37.19 4.97
N TRP A 244 -19.91 -37.11 4.75
CA TRP A 244 -20.44 -36.11 3.83
C TRP A 244 -20.07 -34.70 4.32
N TYR A 245 -20.06 -33.73 3.40
CA TYR A 245 -19.71 -32.33 3.71
C TYR A 245 -20.72 -31.70 4.69
N ALA A 246 -21.97 -32.11 4.61
CA ALA A 246 -23.07 -31.52 5.36
C ALA A 246 -23.98 -32.61 5.99
N THR A 247 -24.87 -32.23 6.88
CA THR A 247 -25.96 -33.08 7.38
C THR A 247 -26.96 -33.38 6.29
N GLU A 248 -27.79 -34.42 6.48
CA GLU A 248 -28.82 -34.83 5.49
C GLU A 248 -29.79 -33.70 5.21
N THR A 249 -30.25 -32.96 6.23
CA THR A 249 -31.14 -31.80 6.07
C THR A 249 -30.51 -30.75 5.15
N THR A 250 -29.23 -30.42 5.38
CA THR A 250 -28.50 -29.43 4.53
C THR A 250 -28.28 -29.99 3.13
N TYR A 251 -28.04 -31.31 2.98
CA TYR A 251 -27.92 -31.93 1.66
C TYR A 251 -29.22 -31.80 0.84
N LEU A 252 -30.36 -32.06 1.46
CA LEU A 252 -31.68 -31.94 0.80
C LEU A 252 -31.95 -30.49 0.38
N GLN A 253 -31.62 -29.51 1.21
CA GLN A 253 -31.70 -28.10 0.82
C GLN A 253 -30.80 -27.76 -0.37
N LEU A 254 -29.53 -28.21 -0.35
CA LEU A 254 -28.61 -28.00 -1.46
C LEU A 254 -29.06 -28.71 -2.75
N LEU A 255 -29.74 -29.84 -2.62
CA LEU A 255 -30.33 -30.56 -3.76
C LEU A 255 -31.49 -29.78 -4.36
N GLU A 256 -32.41 -29.27 -3.53
CA GLU A 256 -33.55 -28.41 -3.94
C GLU A 256 -33.04 -27.10 -4.59
N GLU A 257 -31.95 -26.54 -4.10
CA GLU A 257 -31.28 -25.35 -4.68
C GLU A 257 -30.50 -25.68 -5.96
N ASP A 258 -30.54 -26.90 -6.48
CA ASP A 258 -29.73 -27.37 -7.62
C ASP A 258 -28.22 -27.06 -7.44
N ARG A 259 -27.72 -27.29 -6.22
CA ARG A 259 -26.29 -27.08 -5.88
C ARG A 259 -25.48 -28.39 -5.76
N ILE A 260 -26.15 -29.54 -5.94
CA ILE A 260 -25.50 -30.84 -5.97
C ILE A 260 -25.40 -31.32 -7.42
N TRP A 261 -24.16 -31.60 -7.83
CA TRP A 261 -23.85 -32.13 -9.15
C TRP A 261 -23.39 -33.58 -9.05
N PHE A 262 -23.95 -34.43 -9.94
CA PHE A 262 -23.52 -35.81 -10.08
C PHE A 262 -22.84 -36.01 -11.45
N PRO A 263 -21.48 -36.14 -11.49
CA PRO A 263 -20.76 -36.39 -12.75
C PRO A 263 -21.15 -37.73 -13.38
N ARG A 264 -20.60 -38.00 -14.57
CA ARG A 264 -20.84 -39.26 -15.31
C ARG A 264 -22.34 -39.50 -15.61
N ASN A 265 -23.03 -38.48 -16.11
CA ASN A 265 -24.45 -38.53 -16.41
C ASN A 265 -25.30 -39.03 -15.22
N GLY A 266 -24.96 -38.60 -14.02
CA GLY A 266 -25.71 -38.91 -12.81
C GLY A 266 -25.21 -40.14 -12.04
N ASP A 267 -24.25 -40.92 -12.53
CA ASP A 267 -23.70 -42.11 -11.82
C ASP A 267 -22.47 -41.83 -10.94
N GLY A 268 -22.07 -40.59 -10.81
CA GLY A 268 -20.93 -40.20 -9.97
C GLY A 268 -21.30 -39.96 -8.51
N ASN A 269 -20.29 -39.74 -7.68
CA ASN A 269 -20.48 -39.27 -6.30
C ASN A 269 -20.96 -37.81 -6.29
N PRO A 270 -21.74 -37.40 -5.26
CA PRO A 270 -22.21 -36.02 -5.14
C PRO A 270 -21.05 -35.05 -5.04
N ARG A 271 -21.17 -33.93 -5.73
CA ARG A 271 -20.24 -32.81 -5.72
C ARG A 271 -21.04 -31.51 -5.51
N LEU A 272 -20.44 -30.55 -4.82
CA LEU A 272 -21.05 -29.25 -4.57
C LEU A 272 -20.68 -28.29 -5.70
N LYS A 273 -21.68 -27.61 -6.30
CA LYS A 273 -21.46 -26.48 -7.21
C LYS A 273 -21.01 -25.27 -6.41
N LEU A 274 -19.84 -24.73 -6.75
CA LEU A 274 -19.28 -23.48 -6.21
C LEU A 274 -19.27 -22.43 -7.31
N PHE A 275 -20.20 -21.50 -7.25
CA PHE A 275 -20.33 -20.41 -8.22
C PHE A 275 -19.24 -19.36 -8.02
N ALA A 276 -18.90 -18.61 -9.07
CA ALA A 276 -17.85 -17.59 -9.06
C ALA A 276 -18.00 -16.61 -7.88
N HIS A 277 -19.23 -16.12 -7.64
CA HIS A 277 -19.53 -15.21 -6.54
C HIS A 277 -19.42 -15.82 -5.13
N GLN A 278 -19.37 -17.15 -5.00
CA GLN A 278 -19.25 -17.88 -3.73
C GLN A 278 -17.79 -18.32 -3.46
N ILE A 279 -16.93 -18.18 -4.44
CA ILE A 279 -15.54 -18.57 -4.30
C ILE A 279 -14.83 -17.51 -3.44
N ARG A 280 -14.45 -17.91 -2.23
CA ARG A 280 -13.62 -17.05 -1.39
C ARG A 280 -12.29 -16.80 -2.10
N GLY A 281 -11.79 -15.55 -2.03
CA GLY A 281 -10.47 -15.18 -2.53
C GLY A 281 -9.34 -16.00 -1.89
N LEU A 282 -8.16 -15.85 -2.43
CA LEU A 282 -6.97 -16.56 -1.97
C LEU A 282 -6.26 -15.80 -0.85
N VAL A 283 -5.79 -16.52 0.16
CA VAL A 283 -4.85 -15.97 1.16
C VAL A 283 -3.53 -15.70 0.45
N PRO A 284 -2.96 -14.49 0.53
CA PRO A 284 -1.67 -14.22 -0.07
C PRO A 284 -0.57 -15.12 0.50
N PHE A 285 0.33 -15.58 -0.36
CA PHE A 285 1.58 -16.19 0.07
C PHE A 285 2.54 -15.16 0.66
N SER A 286 3.57 -15.60 1.36
CA SER A 286 4.65 -14.75 1.87
C SER A 286 5.88 -14.71 0.94
N VAL A 287 5.81 -15.33 -0.23
CA VAL A 287 6.81 -15.21 -1.30
C VAL A 287 6.08 -14.75 -2.55
N TRP A 288 6.49 -13.60 -3.09
CA TRP A 288 5.88 -12.97 -4.26
C TRP A 288 6.85 -12.98 -5.43
N GLY A 289 6.45 -13.66 -6.50
CA GLY A 289 7.24 -13.78 -7.72
C GLY A 289 7.10 -12.57 -8.64
N ALA A 290 8.11 -12.35 -9.47
CA ALA A 290 8.14 -11.28 -10.46
C ALA A 290 6.93 -11.30 -11.42
N ALA A 291 6.43 -12.47 -11.78
CA ALA A 291 5.29 -12.62 -12.68
C ALA A 291 3.98 -12.06 -12.13
N GLU A 292 3.85 -11.99 -10.79
CA GLU A 292 2.63 -11.53 -10.12
C GLU A 292 2.69 -10.06 -9.68
N THR A 293 3.89 -9.52 -9.53
CA THR A 293 4.10 -8.22 -8.86
C THR A 293 5.05 -7.30 -9.61
N GLY A 294 5.47 -7.69 -10.81
CA GLY A 294 6.47 -6.93 -11.57
C GLY A 294 7.86 -6.93 -10.92
N THR A 295 8.80 -6.28 -11.60
CA THR A 295 10.20 -6.12 -11.19
C THR A 295 10.61 -4.65 -11.18
N ASN A 296 11.80 -4.34 -10.63
CA ASN A 296 12.39 -3.01 -10.74
C ASN A 296 12.64 -2.60 -12.21
N ASP A 297 12.92 -3.57 -13.09
CA ASP A 297 13.12 -3.28 -14.51
C ASP A 297 11.81 -2.93 -15.21
N ASP A 298 10.68 -3.54 -14.81
CA ASP A 298 9.35 -3.17 -15.28
C ASP A 298 9.01 -1.74 -14.85
N ALA A 299 9.28 -1.40 -13.60
CA ALA A 299 9.07 -0.04 -13.08
C ALA A 299 9.92 1.01 -13.81
N LYS A 300 11.20 0.71 -14.12
CA LYS A 300 12.06 1.59 -14.92
C LYS A 300 11.52 1.80 -16.32
N ARG A 301 11.10 0.73 -17.00
CA ARG A 301 10.49 0.82 -18.34
C ARG A 301 9.23 1.66 -18.33
N HIS A 302 8.39 1.51 -17.31
CA HIS A 302 7.19 2.32 -17.16
C HIS A 302 7.53 3.81 -17.03
N LEU A 303 8.47 4.18 -16.13
CA LEU A 303 8.89 5.59 -16.01
C LEU A 303 9.55 6.14 -17.26
N GLN A 304 10.35 5.35 -17.97
CA GLN A 304 10.95 5.76 -19.24
C GLN A 304 9.89 6.01 -20.32
N ALA A 305 8.83 5.21 -20.38
CA ALA A 305 7.71 5.43 -21.29
C ALA A 305 6.93 6.71 -20.94
N LEU A 306 6.77 6.99 -19.65
CA LEU A 306 6.09 8.20 -19.17
C LEU A 306 6.93 9.47 -19.38
N PHE A 307 8.27 9.37 -19.34
CA PHE A 307 9.22 10.49 -19.51
C PHE A 307 10.18 10.22 -20.66
N PRO A 308 9.72 10.26 -21.93
CA PRO A 308 10.55 9.98 -23.09
C PRO A 308 11.71 10.99 -23.18
N GLY A 309 12.93 10.49 -23.41
CA GLY A 309 14.15 11.31 -23.46
C GLY A 309 14.82 11.60 -22.12
N GLY A 310 14.24 11.20 -20.99
CA GLY A 310 14.76 11.43 -19.64
C GLY A 310 15.91 10.51 -19.19
N GLY A 311 16.32 9.52 -19.99
CA GLY A 311 17.35 8.57 -19.59
C GLY A 311 16.94 7.72 -18.38
N ASN A 312 17.81 7.59 -17.37
CA ASN A 312 17.46 6.94 -16.10
C ASN A 312 16.74 7.95 -15.20
N VAL A 313 15.40 8.00 -15.31
CA VAL A 313 14.54 9.01 -14.66
C VAL A 313 14.64 8.92 -13.13
N PHE A 314 14.67 7.71 -12.56
CA PHE A 314 14.78 7.44 -11.13
C PHE A 314 15.53 6.13 -10.90
N ALA A 315 16.39 6.08 -9.88
CA ALA A 315 17.31 4.96 -9.70
C ALA A 315 16.62 3.63 -9.39
N THR A 316 15.68 3.62 -8.45
CA THR A 316 15.06 2.41 -7.91
C THR A 316 13.53 2.52 -7.76
N PRO A 317 12.78 2.73 -8.86
CA PRO A 317 11.34 2.79 -8.77
C PRO A 317 10.77 1.40 -8.44
N LYS A 318 9.62 1.37 -7.75
CA LYS A 318 8.88 0.12 -7.53
C LYS A 318 7.79 -0.04 -8.60
N PRO A 319 7.44 -1.26 -9.01
CA PRO A 319 6.35 -1.51 -9.97
C PRO A 319 4.98 -1.25 -9.33
N GLU A 320 4.04 -0.74 -10.11
CA GLU A 320 2.68 -0.48 -9.62
C GLU A 320 1.93 -1.76 -9.25
N GLU A 321 2.23 -2.88 -9.87
CA GLU A 321 1.66 -4.19 -9.58
C GLU A 321 1.99 -4.67 -8.15
N LEU A 322 3.19 -4.33 -7.64
CA LEU A 322 3.55 -4.59 -6.25
C LEU A 322 2.69 -3.77 -5.29
N LEU A 323 2.57 -2.45 -5.58
CA LEU A 323 1.79 -1.53 -4.75
C LEU A 323 0.30 -1.82 -4.86
N GLU A 324 -0.19 -2.21 -6.03
CA GLU A 324 -1.56 -2.69 -6.24
C GLU A 324 -1.90 -3.81 -5.27
N ARG A 325 -1.08 -4.85 -5.23
CA ARG A 325 -1.28 -6.01 -4.36
C ARG A 325 -1.29 -5.61 -2.88
N ILE A 326 -0.38 -4.75 -2.45
CA ILE A 326 -0.30 -4.24 -1.06
C ILE A 326 -1.56 -3.44 -0.72
N ILE A 327 -1.93 -2.49 -1.58
CA ILE A 327 -3.09 -1.61 -1.41
C ILE A 327 -4.38 -2.43 -1.43
N HIS A 328 -4.54 -3.37 -2.36
CA HIS A 328 -5.69 -4.26 -2.44
C HIS A 328 -5.88 -5.07 -1.15
N ILE A 329 -4.82 -5.72 -0.66
CA ILE A 329 -4.87 -6.54 0.57
C ILE A 329 -5.25 -5.69 1.79
N SER A 330 -4.78 -4.45 1.84
CA SER A 330 -4.79 -3.61 3.05
C SER A 330 -5.95 -2.63 3.13
N THR A 331 -6.59 -2.29 2.00
CA THR A 331 -7.54 -1.16 1.93
C THR A 331 -8.74 -1.45 1.03
N ASP A 332 -9.83 -0.74 1.31
CA ASP A 332 -10.99 -0.60 0.41
C ASP A 332 -10.96 0.75 -0.32
N PRO A 333 -11.72 0.93 -1.44
CA PRO A 333 -11.84 2.23 -2.10
C PRO A 333 -12.25 3.35 -1.13
N GLY A 334 -11.64 4.54 -1.29
CA GLY A 334 -11.86 5.69 -0.43
C GLY A 334 -11.05 5.72 0.87
N GLU A 335 -10.41 4.61 1.28
CA GLU A 335 -9.54 4.58 2.46
C GLU A 335 -8.19 5.26 2.20
N LEU A 336 -7.51 5.69 3.26
CA LEU A 336 -6.31 6.52 3.20
C LEU A 336 -5.03 5.68 3.25
N VAL A 337 -4.21 5.87 2.23
CA VAL A 337 -2.84 5.34 2.09
C VAL A 337 -1.83 6.45 2.34
N VAL A 338 -0.81 6.19 3.14
CA VAL A 338 0.27 7.14 3.43
C VAL A 338 1.63 6.55 3.05
N ASP A 339 2.41 7.34 2.33
CA ASP A 339 3.81 7.03 2.00
C ASP A 339 4.69 8.22 2.37
N LEU A 340 5.63 7.99 3.29
CA LEU A 340 6.53 9.03 3.81
C LEU A 340 7.86 9.13 3.06
N PHE A 341 8.09 8.26 2.07
CA PHE A 341 9.30 8.17 1.25
C PHE A 341 8.91 7.90 -0.21
N SER A 342 8.11 8.79 -0.78
CA SER A 342 7.37 8.50 -2.02
C SER A 342 8.24 8.35 -3.27
N GLY A 343 9.45 8.91 -3.28
CA GLY A 343 10.36 8.82 -4.40
C GLY A 343 9.70 9.16 -5.73
N SER A 344 9.61 8.18 -6.64
CA SER A 344 8.97 8.35 -7.95
C SER A 344 7.43 8.37 -7.91
N GLY A 345 6.79 8.18 -6.75
CA GLY A 345 5.34 8.28 -6.57
C GLY A 345 4.52 7.05 -6.93
N THR A 346 5.12 5.88 -6.97
CA THR A 346 4.41 4.64 -7.36
C THR A 346 3.24 4.33 -6.45
N THR A 347 3.40 4.51 -5.13
CA THR A 347 2.32 4.32 -4.14
C THR A 347 1.13 5.24 -4.42
N ALA A 348 1.40 6.53 -4.67
CA ALA A 348 0.36 7.51 -4.96
C ALA A 348 -0.36 7.21 -6.29
N ALA A 349 0.40 6.82 -7.33
CA ALA A 349 -0.14 6.47 -8.65
C ALA A 349 -1.07 5.24 -8.56
N ALA A 350 -0.62 4.16 -7.93
CA ALA A 350 -1.42 2.97 -7.73
C ALA A 350 -2.66 3.26 -6.87
N ALA A 351 -2.52 3.95 -5.73
CA ALA A 351 -3.63 4.32 -4.87
C ALA A 351 -4.68 5.17 -5.60
N HIS A 352 -4.25 6.12 -6.41
CA HIS A 352 -5.13 7.00 -7.20
C HIS A 352 -5.92 6.22 -8.24
N LYS A 353 -5.27 5.39 -9.05
CA LYS A 353 -5.90 4.51 -10.05
C LYS A 353 -6.88 3.52 -9.43
N MET A 354 -6.62 3.09 -8.21
CA MET A 354 -7.48 2.17 -7.45
C MET A 354 -8.61 2.88 -6.68
N GLY A 355 -8.76 4.20 -6.78
CA GLY A 355 -9.78 4.96 -6.06
C GLY A 355 -9.56 5.07 -4.55
N ARG A 356 -8.30 4.98 -4.09
CA ARG A 356 -7.91 5.23 -2.71
C ARG A 356 -7.50 6.69 -2.54
N ARG A 357 -7.69 7.21 -1.34
CA ARG A 357 -7.09 8.49 -0.94
C ARG A 357 -5.62 8.26 -0.59
N TRP A 358 -4.79 9.27 -0.83
CA TRP A 358 -3.37 9.13 -0.56
C TRP A 358 -2.72 10.42 -0.04
N ILE A 359 -1.67 10.24 0.74
CA ILE A 359 -0.71 11.27 1.15
C ILE A 359 0.67 10.75 0.79
N ALA A 360 1.37 11.49 -0.05
CA ALA A 360 2.71 11.18 -0.54
C ALA A 360 3.68 12.27 -0.06
N VAL A 361 4.72 11.88 0.66
CA VAL A 361 5.74 12.80 1.15
C VAL A 361 7.06 12.49 0.48
N GLU A 362 7.70 13.49 -0.12
CA GLU A 362 9.02 13.37 -0.74
C GLU A 362 9.90 14.54 -0.32
N ARG A 363 11.10 14.21 0.14
CA ARG A 363 12.03 15.20 0.68
C ARG A 363 12.77 15.98 -0.39
N SER A 364 13.13 15.34 -1.49
CA SER A 364 13.87 15.94 -2.59
C SER A 364 12.98 16.86 -3.41
N VAL A 365 13.30 18.16 -3.38
CA VAL A 365 12.61 19.16 -4.23
C VAL A 365 12.73 18.79 -5.70
N ALA A 366 13.91 18.34 -6.14
CA ALA A 366 14.14 17.95 -7.53
C ALA A 366 13.28 16.76 -7.97
N THR A 367 13.12 15.77 -7.08
CA THR A 367 12.25 14.60 -7.33
C THR A 367 10.79 15.02 -7.42
N VAL A 368 10.32 15.89 -6.51
CA VAL A 368 8.95 16.43 -6.53
C VAL A 368 8.68 17.20 -7.83
N GLU A 369 9.59 18.10 -8.22
CA GLU A 369 9.41 18.95 -9.41
C GLU A 369 9.47 18.17 -10.72
N LYS A 370 10.43 17.25 -10.84
CA LYS A 370 10.78 16.64 -12.13
C LYS A 370 10.13 15.28 -12.37
N ILE A 371 9.73 14.59 -11.31
CA ILE A 371 9.26 13.20 -11.41
C ILE A 371 7.90 13.04 -10.78
N LEU A 372 7.78 13.28 -9.47
CA LEU A 372 6.58 12.93 -8.70
C LEU A 372 5.36 13.73 -9.16
N THR A 373 5.46 15.05 -9.24
CA THR A 373 4.34 15.91 -9.67
C THR A 373 3.97 15.68 -11.14
N PRO A 374 4.90 15.62 -12.11
CA PRO A 374 4.57 15.32 -13.49
C PRO A 374 3.94 13.92 -13.68
N ARG A 375 4.44 12.90 -12.97
CA ARG A 375 3.83 11.55 -12.99
C ARG A 375 2.39 11.60 -12.52
N MET A 376 2.14 12.22 -11.37
CA MET A 376 0.79 12.29 -10.83
C MET A 376 -0.15 13.15 -11.65
N ALA A 377 0.36 14.19 -12.32
CA ALA A 377 -0.41 14.94 -13.30
C ALA A 377 -0.83 14.06 -14.49
N ALA A 378 0.10 13.28 -15.05
CA ALA A 378 -0.22 12.34 -16.12
C ALA A 378 -1.26 11.28 -15.70
N VAL A 379 -1.20 10.78 -14.46
CA VAL A 379 -2.23 9.88 -13.90
C VAL A 379 -3.59 10.56 -13.84
N VAL A 380 -3.66 11.79 -13.32
CA VAL A 380 -4.91 12.58 -13.24
C VAL A 380 -5.48 12.88 -14.62
N ASP A 381 -4.62 13.18 -15.59
CA ASP A 381 -5.02 13.50 -16.96
C ASP A 381 -5.35 12.25 -17.82
N GLY A 382 -5.17 11.04 -17.28
CA GLY A 382 -5.37 9.77 -18.00
C GLY A 382 -4.28 9.47 -19.04
N ASN A 383 -3.13 10.13 -18.94
CA ASN A 383 -2.01 10.03 -19.87
C ASN A 383 -0.90 9.07 -19.40
N ASP A 384 -1.13 8.32 -18.34
CA ASP A 384 -0.23 7.24 -17.90
C ASP A 384 -0.73 5.88 -18.43
N PRO A 385 -0.15 5.34 -19.51
CA PRO A 385 -0.63 4.10 -20.13
C PRO A 385 -0.06 2.84 -19.44
N GLY A 386 0.87 3.00 -18.51
CA GLY A 386 1.62 1.89 -17.91
C GLY A 386 1.07 1.39 -16.58
N GLY A 387 1.81 0.47 -15.96
CA GLY A 387 1.46 -0.12 -14.68
C GLY A 387 0.07 -0.77 -14.69
N ILE A 388 -0.72 -0.46 -13.69
CA ILE A 388 -2.07 -1.04 -13.49
C ILE A 388 -3.20 -0.30 -14.24
N THR A 389 -2.88 0.65 -15.14
CA THR A 389 -3.88 1.46 -15.87
C THR A 389 -4.93 0.61 -16.56
N SER A 390 -4.50 -0.39 -17.35
CA SER A 390 -5.43 -1.29 -18.06
C SER A 390 -6.20 -2.23 -17.12
N GLN A 391 -5.60 -2.63 -16.01
CA GLN A 391 -6.24 -3.52 -15.04
C GLN A 391 -7.43 -2.84 -14.33
N TYR A 392 -7.36 -1.51 -14.17
CA TYR A 392 -8.40 -0.71 -13.51
C TYR A 392 -9.23 0.13 -14.49
N ASP A 393 -9.07 -0.06 -15.80
CA ASP A 393 -9.73 0.74 -16.85
C ASP A 393 -9.60 2.26 -16.58
N TRP A 394 -8.43 2.66 -16.07
CA TRP A 394 -8.19 4.03 -15.63
C TRP A 394 -8.10 4.99 -16.83
N ALA A 395 -9.00 5.95 -16.87
CA ALA A 395 -9.10 6.96 -17.94
C ALA A 395 -8.84 8.41 -17.45
N GLY A 396 -8.27 8.55 -16.24
CA GLY A 396 -8.02 9.86 -15.63
C GLY A 396 -9.14 10.32 -14.69
N GLY A 397 -8.91 11.45 -14.06
CA GLY A 397 -9.86 12.09 -13.14
C GLY A 397 -9.30 12.35 -11.74
N GLY A 398 -10.11 12.98 -10.89
CA GLY A 398 -9.71 13.37 -9.56
C GLY A 398 -8.73 14.54 -9.52
N GLY A 399 -7.90 14.59 -8.50
CA GLY A 399 -6.90 15.63 -8.33
C GLY A 399 -6.19 15.56 -6.98
N PHE A 400 -5.21 16.44 -6.79
CA PHE A 400 -4.43 16.54 -5.57
C PHE A 400 -3.92 17.96 -5.34
N ILE A 401 -3.53 18.27 -4.10
CA ILE A 401 -2.83 19.48 -3.75
C ILE A 401 -1.35 19.19 -3.49
N VAL A 402 -0.50 20.15 -3.87
CA VAL A 402 0.93 20.12 -3.56
C VAL A 402 1.21 21.10 -2.44
N GLN A 403 1.80 20.61 -1.37
CA GLN A 403 2.17 21.41 -0.21
C GLN A 403 3.68 21.36 0.02
N GLN A 404 4.22 22.37 0.65
CA GLN A 404 5.58 22.39 1.13
C GLN A 404 5.59 22.41 2.67
N ALA A 405 6.14 21.36 3.28
CA ALA A 405 6.46 21.37 4.69
C ALA A 405 7.72 22.20 4.91
N LYS A 406 7.69 23.08 5.91
CA LYS A 406 8.85 23.89 6.27
C LYS A 406 9.56 23.24 7.44
N PRO A 407 10.88 23.00 7.36
CA PRO A 407 11.63 22.52 8.51
C PRO A 407 11.48 23.49 9.68
N GLY A 408 11.46 22.93 10.88
CA GLY A 408 11.33 23.73 12.12
C GLY A 408 12.42 24.80 12.26
N ARG A 409 13.62 24.58 11.67
CA ARG A 409 14.74 25.51 11.58
C ARG A 409 15.46 25.33 10.26
N GLY A 410 15.80 26.41 9.54
CA GLY A 410 16.65 26.36 8.33
C GLY A 410 16.08 27.09 7.09
N ARG A 411 16.93 27.24 6.05
CA ARG A 411 16.54 27.79 4.74
C ARG A 411 15.84 26.72 3.92
N VAL A 412 14.67 27.06 3.38
CA VAL A 412 13.87 26.20 2.51
C VAL A 412 14.15 26.53 1.05
N ARG A 413 14.41 25.51 0.22
CA ARG A 413 14.35 25.64 -1.24
C ARG A 413 12.89 25.52 -1.65
N THR A 414 12.36 26.53 -2.34
CA THR A 414 10.96 26.53 -2.81
C THR A 414 10.80 25.65 -4.03
N VAL A 415 9.75 24.84 -4.05
CA VAL A 415 9.36 24.02 -5.22
C VAL A 415 8.87 24.94 -6.34
N ARG A 416 9.38 24.75 -7.57
CA ARG A 416 8.94 25.42 -8.79
C ARG A 416 8.31 24.39 -9.72
N LEU A 417 7.01 24.46 -9.91
CA LEU A 417 6.30 23.58 -10.82
C LEU A 417 6.29 24.23 -12.24
N ALA A 418 6.32 23.38 -13.27
CA ALA A 418 6.26 23.84 -14.64
C ALA A 418 4.91 24.52 -14.94
N ASP A 419 4.93 25.53 -15.83
CA ASP A 419 3.74 26.34 -16.18
C ASP A 419 2.60 25.54 -16.84
N SER A 420 2.89 24.32 -17.31
CA SER A 420 1.92 23.39 -17.90
C SER A 420 1.02 22.69 -16.88
N ILE A 421 1.37 22.75 -15.59
CA ILE A 421 0.52 22.24 -14.50
C ILE A 421 -0.42 23.36 -14.11
N THR A 422 -1.74 23.18 -14.27
CA THR A 422 -2.73 24.21 -13.93
C THR A 422 -2.60 24.60 -12.44
N VAL A 423 -1.88 25.66 -12.19
CA VAL A 423 -1.76 26.26 -10.86
C VAL A 423 -3.03 27.06 -10.62
N LEU A 424 -3.92 26.57 -9.77
CA LEU A 424 -5.00 27.40 -9.25
C LEU A 424 -4.35 28.46 -8.35
N GLY A 425 -4.15 29.65 -8.90
CA GLY A 425 -3.53 30.76 -8.22
C GLY A 425 -4.20 31.00 -6.86
N ALA A 426 -3.38 31.09 -5.82
CA ALA A 426 -3.79 31.67 -4.57
C ALA A 426 -4.28 33.09 -4.85
N SER A 427 -5.60 33.29 -4.86
CA SER A 427 -6.23 34.59 -4.92
C SER A 427 -5.82 35.34 -3.66
N THR A 428 -4.70 36.03 -3.71
CA THR A 428 -4.41 37.09 -2.76
C THR A 428 -5.41 38.21 -3.04
N ARG A 429 -6.58 38.16 -2.40
CA ARG A 429 -7.43 39.34 -2.25
C ARG A 429 -6.63 40.34 -1.42
N ARG A 430 -5.85 41.15 -2.10
CA ARG A 430 -5.37 42.43 -1.58
C ARG A 430 -6.61 43.26 -1.37
N ALA A 431 -7.10 43.31 -0.13
CA ALA A 431 -8.08 44.29 0.28
C ALA A 431 -7.47 45.68 0.01
N LYS A 432 -7.91 46.34 -1.05
CA LYS A 432 -7.70 47.76 -1.22
C LYS A 432 -8.38 48.44 -0.04
N ARG A 433 -7.58 48.87 0.95
CA ARG A 433 -8.01 49.89 1.91
C ARG A 433 -8.32 51.14 1.11
N SER A 434 -9.58 51.44 0.93
CA SER A 434 -10.03 52.78 0.53
C SER A 434 -9.71 53.75 1.68
N SER A 435 -8.78 54.63 1.42
CA SER A 435 -8.52 55.82 2.23
C SER A 435 -9.73 56.75 2.11
N PRO A 436 -10.25 57.31 3.23
CA PRO A 436 -11.24 58.36 3.13
C PRO A 436 -10.51 59.67 2.81
N ALA A 437 -10.72 60.19 1.62
CA ALA A 437 -10.29 61.54 1.25
C ALA A 437 -11.39 62.56 1.58
N ASP A 438 -11.02 63.50 2.41
CA ASP A 438 -11.44 64.86 2.55
C ASP A 438 -12.78 65.31 1.90
N ARG A 439 -13.70 65.63 2.77
CA ARG A 439 -14.71 66.68 2.52
C ARG A 439 -14.32 67.89 3.35
N THR A 440 -13.84 68.93 2.66
CA THR A 440 -13.93 70.31 3.13
C THR A 440 -14.14 71.27 1.97
N ALA A 441 -15.13 72.12 2.11
CA ALA A 441 -15.38 73.49 1.60
C ALA A 441 -15.77 73.58 0.08
N VAL A 442 -16.83 74.12 -0.25
CA VAL A 442 -17.61 75.36 -0.10
C VAL A 442 -18.99 75.15 -0.67
#